data_4369849f22f53d00dedd694e6a018226
#
_entry.id   4369849f22f53d00dedd694e6a018226
#
_cell.length_a   1.000
_cell.length_b   1.000
_cell.length_c   1.000
_cell.angle_alpha   90.00
_cell.angle_beta   90.00
_cell.angle_gamma   90.00
#
_symmetry.space_group_name_H-M   'P 1'
#
loop_
_entity.id
_entity.type
_entity.pdbx_description
1 polymer ?
#
loop_
_entity_poly.entity_id
_entity_poly.type
_entity_poly.pdbx_seq_one_letter_code
_entity_poly.pdbx_strand_id
1 'polypeptide(L)'
;MDSKPWTDVLIDSKEFTIMIHGLRNNTSGALTKFITARRRLSALGYKHPVIGYSYDSNTVGAQYISYALHALHTGVIIANKNGRNLAKFIDDFKHKSPETKIRLIGHSLGTHVIMSTIKNLARNAKNKGIIEAVYFFGGSIPSNSLNMKNGSISQKV
;
A
#
# COMPACT_ATOMS: atom_id res chain seq x y z
N MET A 1 15.40 -28.59 -1.32
CA MET A 1 15.18 -27.34 -2.08
C MET A 1 15.17 -26.21 -1.05
N ASP A 2 16.27 -25.52 -0.89
CA ASP A 2 16.33 -24.34 -0.03
C ASP A 2 15.52 -23.25 -0.70
N SER A 3 14.32 -23.01 -0.17
CA SER A 3 13.50 -21.89 -0.62
C SER A 3 14.20 -20.59 -0.15
N LYS A 4 14.77 -19.83 -1.08
CA LYS A 4 15.24 -18.47 -0.77
C LYS A 4 14.14 -17.71 -0.04
N PRO A 5 14.44 -16.97 1.04
CA PRO A 5 13.48 -16.10 1.66
C PRO A 5 12.80 -15.23 0.59
N TRP A 6 11.49 -15.03 0.67
CA TRP A 6 10.73 -14.23 -0.31
C TRP A 6 11.31 -12.81 -0.50
N THR A 7 11.99 -12.28 0.51
CA THR A 7 12.69 -11.00 0.47
C THR A 7 13.85 -10.98 -0.52
N ASP A 8 14.54 -12.12 -0.71
CA ASP A 8 15.68 -12.20 -1.64
C ASP A 8 15.22 -12.08 -3.08
N VAL A 9 14.02 -12.61 -3.39
CA VAL A 9 13.40 -12.44 -4.72
C VAL A 9 13.15 -10.97 -5.04
N LEU A 10 12.84 -10.15 -4.02
CA LEU A 10 12.64 -8.71 -4.21
C LEU A 10 13.96 -7.97 -4.38
N ILE A 11 14.99 -8.36 -3.62
CA ILE A 11 16.34 -7.75 -3.69
C ILE A 11 16.95 -7.96 -5.08
N ASP A 12 16.76 -9.14 -5.66
CA ASP A 12 17.25 -9.48 -7.00
C ASP A 12 16.41 -8.84 -8.13
N SER A 13 15.30 -8.16 -7.79
CA SER A 13 14.40 -7.57 -8.78
C SER A 13 14.72 -6.10 -9.05
N LYS A 14 14.64 -5.69 -10.33
CA LYS A 14 14.76 -4.27 -10.70
C LYS A 14 13.59 -3.42 -10.19
N GLU A 15 12.43 -4.05 -10.03
CA GLU A 15 11.19 -3.40 -9.61
C GLU A 15 10.25 -4.42 -8.96
N PHE A 16 9.42 -3.97 -8.03
CA PHE A 16 8.25 -4.74 -7.58
C PHE A 16 7.07 -3.84 -7.21
N THR A 17 5.89 -4.45 -7.15
CA THR A 17 4.65 -3.76 -6.78
C THR A 17 4.12 -4.29 -5.46
N ILE A 18 3.73 -3.40 -4.55
CA ILE A 18 2.99 -3.72 -3.33
C ILE A 18 1.51 -3.37 -3.54
N MET A 19 0.64 -4.36 -3.44
CA MET A 19 -0.80 -4.17 -3.48
C MET A 19 -1.39 -4.16 -2.07
N ILE A 20 -2.17 -3.14 -1.75
CA ILE A 20 -2.82 -2.94 -0.45
C ILE A 20 -4.34 -3.03 -0.63
N HIS A 21 -4.98 -3.95 0.09
CA HIS A 21 -6.43 -4.16 0.03
C HIS A 21 -7.23 -3.10 0.80
N GLY A 22 -8.54 -3.06 0.57
CA GLY A 22 -9.48 -2.16 1.24
C GLY A 22 -10.14 -2.74 2.48
N LEU A 23 -11.20 -2.09 2.94
CA LEU A 23 -12.03 -2.48 4.07
C LEU A 23 -12.70 -3.85 3.86
N ARG A 24 -13.11 -4.50 4.96
CA ARG A 24 -13.89 -5.74 4.98
C ARG A 24 -13.19 -6.92 4.28
N ASN A 25 -11.90 -7.03 4.46
CA ASN A 25 -11.13 -8.18 3.99
C ASN A 25 -10.61 -8.98 5.19
N ASN A 26 -10.99 -10.25 5.24
CA ASN A 26 -10.27 -11.24 6.03
C ASN A 26 -9.05 -11.74 5.22
N THR A 27 -8.24 -12.59 5.83
CA THR A 27 -7.02 -13.12 5.21
C THR A 27 -7.28 -13.78 3.86
N SER A 28 -8.34 -14.59 3.75
CA SER A 28 -8.70 -15.29 2.51
C SER A 28 -9.14 -14.30 1.41
N GLY A 29 -9.98 -13.33 1.75
CA GLY A 29 -10.44 -12.30 0.81
C GLY A 29 -9.30 -11.41 0.31
N ALA A 30 -8.36 -11.05 1.18
CA ALA A 30 -7.16 -10.31 0.81
C ALA A 30 -6.29 -11.12 -0.16
N LEU A 31 -6.03 -12.40 0.16
CA LEU A 31 -5.24 -13.29 -0.69
C LEU A 31 -5.83 -13.44 -2.08
N THR A 32 -7.15 -13.63 -2.19
CA THR A 32 -7.86 -13.74 -3.47
C THR A 32 -7.65 -12.47 -4.32
N LYS A 33 -7.73 -11.29 -3.71
CA LYS A 33 -7.50 -10.02 -4.41
C LYS A 33 -6.06 -9.88 -4.89
N PHE A 34 -5.09 -10.28 -4.09
CA PHE A 34 -3.68 -10.23 -4.46
C PHE A 34 -3.36 -11.19 -5.62
N ILE A 35 -3.88 -12.41 -5.59
CA ILE A 35 -3.73 -13.38 -6.68
C ILE A 35 -4.36 -12.84 -7.96
N THR A 36 -5.57 -12.27 -7.87
CA THR A 36 -6.28 -11.68 -9.01
C THR A 36 -5.48 -10.53 -9.61
N ALA A 37 -4.99 -9.60 -8.79
CA ALA A 37 -4.20 -8.47 -9.25
C ALA A 37 -2.90 -8.95 -9.92
N ARG A 38 -2.18 -9.89 -9.31
CA ARG A 38 -0.96 -10.46 -9.89
C ARG A 38 -1.23 -11.09 -11.26
N ARG A 39 -2.29 -11.89 -11.39
CA ARG A 39 -2.67 -12.51 -12.66
C ARG A 39 -3.00 -11.47 -13.73
N ARG A 40 -3.76 -10.43 -13.38
CA ARG A 40 -4.13 -9.34 -14.31
C ARG A 40 -2.92 -8.55 -14.77
N LEU A 41 -2.05 -8.15 -13.84
CA LEU A 41 -0.82 -7.43 -14.17
C LEU A 41 0.10 -8.29 -15.05
N SER A 42 0.25 -9.58 -14.75
CA SER A 42 1.02 -10.51 -15.58
C SER A 42 0.43 -10.64 -16.99
N ALA A 43 -0.89 -10.75 -17.13
CA ALA A 43 -1.57 -10.80 -18.42
C ALA A 43 -1.38 -9.51 -19.25
N LEU A 44 -1.20 -8.37 -18.59
CA LEU A 44 -0.89 -7.08 -19.21
C LEU A 44 0.62 -6.88 -19.48
N GLY A 45 1.44 -7.91 -19.25
CA GLY A 45 2.88 -7.87 -19.54
C GLY A 45 3.77 -7.38 -18.38
N TYR A 46 3.22 -7.14 -17.18
CA TYR A 46 4.03 -6.80 -16.01
C TYR A 46 4.77 -8.05 -15.49
N LYS A 47 6.10 -8.04 -15.61
CA LYS A 47 6.96 -9.21 -15.35
C LYS A 47 7.64 -9.20 -13.98
N HIS A 48 7.45 -8.13 -13.20
CA HIS A 48 8.08 -7.98 -11.89
C HIS A 48 7.22 -8.57 -10.77
N PRO A 49 7.80 -8.86 -9.60
CA PRO A 49 7.05 -9.37 -8.46
C PRO A 49 5.89 -8.45 -8.04
N VAL A 50 4.78 -9.08 -7.67
CA VAL A 50 3.62 -8.40 -7.05
C VAL A 50 3.40 -9.05 -5.70
N ILE A 51 3.56 -8.29 -4.62
CA ILE A 51 3.33 -8.73 -3.25
C ILE A 51 2.08 -8.09 -2.67
N GLY A 52 1.40 -8.79 -1.78
CA GLY A 52 0.24 -8.29 -1.06
C GLY A 52 0.64 -7.78 0.32
N TYR A 53 0.24 -6.56 0.67
CA TYR A 53 0.29 -6.06 2.03
C TYR A 53 -1.07 -6.22 2.68
N SER A 54 -1.17 -7.16 3.63
CA SER A 54 -2.40 -7.44 4.37
C SER A 54 -2.35 -6.82 5.76
N TYR A 55 -3.49 -6.27 6.18
CA TYR A 55 -3.69 -5.68 7.49
C TYR A 55 -5.12 -5.97 7.96
N ASP A 56 -5.37 -5.94 9.26
CA ASP A 56 -6.71 -6.12 9.78
C ASP A 56 -7.61 -4.94 9.39
N SER A 57 -8.46 -5.16 8.42
CA SER A 57 -9.44 -4.20 7.92
C SER A 57 -10.89 -4.64 8.14
N ASN A 58 -11.09 -5.72 8.91
CA ASN A 58 -12.42 -6.26 9.18
C ASN A 58 -13.04 -5.60 10.41
N THR A 59 -13.39 -4.31 10.28
CA THR A 59 -14.01 -3.55 11.37
C THR A 59 -15.43 -4.02 11.64
N VAL A 60 -15.76 -4.20 12.91
CA VAL A 60 -17.10 -4.62 13.37
C VAL A 60 -18.15 -3.59 12.96
N GLY A 61 -19.30 -4.06 12.50
CA GLY A 61 -20.44 -3.22 12.13
C GLY A 61 -20.39 -2.62 10.72
N ALA A 62 -19.32 -2.84 9.96
CA ALA A 62 -19.20 -2.31 8.58
C ALA A 62 -20.30 -2.81 7.63
N GLN A 63 -20.99 -3.89 7.95
CA GLN A 63 -22.11 -4.43 7.20
C GLN A 63 -23.45 -3.72 7.48
N TYR A 64 -23.55 -2.95 8.55
CA TYR A 64 -24.77 -2.23 8.93
C TYR A 64 -24.64 -0.76 8.57
N ILE A 65 -25.66 -0.18 7.91
CA ILE A 65 -25.68 1.23 7.49
C ILE A 65 -25.51 2.16 8.69
N SER A 66 -26.18 1.87 9.83
CA SER A 66 -26.12 2.67 11.05
C SER A 66 -24.72 2.76 11.68
N TYR A 67 -23.86 1.77 11.43
CA TYR A 67 -22.50 1.71 11.98
C TYR A 67 -21.42 1.94 10.92
N ALA A 68 -21.80 2.13 9.66
CA ALA A 68 -20.86 2.23 8.53
C ALA A 68 -19.86 3.38 8.71
N LEU A 69 -20.29 4.53 9.18
CA LEU A 69 -19.41 5.68 9.44
C LEU A 69 -18.40 5.39 10.55
N HIS A 70 -18.84 4.76 11.64
CA HIS A 70 -17.94 4.38 12.74
C HIS A 70 -16.92 3.33 12.27
N ALA A 71 -17.36 2.32 11.54
CA ALA A 71 -16.50 1.29 10.99
C ALA A 71 -15.48 1.87 9.99
N LEU A 72 -15.89 2.84 9.16
CA LEU A 72 -14.99 3.54 8.26
C LEU A 72 -13.96 4.36 9.03
N HIS A 73 -14.37 5.12 10.04
CA HIS A 73 -13.47 5.92 10.88
C HIS A 73 -12.42 5.03 11.58
N THR A 74 -12.87 3.93 12.20
CA THR A 74 -11.96 2.94 12.80
C THR A 74 -11.00 2.35 11.77
N GLY A 75 -11.52 2.02 10.58
CA GLY A 75 -10.71 1.54 9.46
C GLY A 75 -9.63 2.52 9.04
N VAL A 76 -9.94 3.81 8.98
CA VAL A 76 -8.95 4.87 8.67
C VAL A 76 -7.86 4.94 9.74
N ILE A 77 -8.20 4.83 11.02
CA ILE A 77 -7.21 4.79 12.11
C ILE A 77 -6.27 3.59 11.95
N ILE A 78 -6.84 2.41 11.69
CA ILE A 78 -6.07 1.17 11.47
C ILE A 78 -5.17 1.33 10.24
N ALA A 79 -5.71 1.84 9.14
CA ALA A 79 -4.96 2.09 7.91
C ALA A 79 -3.76 3.04 8.14
N ASN A 80 -3.98 4.12 8.88
CA ASN A 80 -2.91 5.07 9.21
C ASN A 80 -1.80 4.45 10.07
N LYS A 81 -2.15 3.58 11.04
CA LYS A 81 -1.14 2.82 11.82
C LYS A 81 -0.35 1.88 10.92
N ASN A 82 -1.02 1.15 10.05
CA ASN A 82 -0.38 0.21 9.11
C ASN A 82 0.51 0.92 8.07
N GLY A 83 0.20 2.15 7.70
CA GLY A 83 1.06 2.94 6.85
C GLY A 83 2.45 3.22 7.45
N ARG A 84 2.56 3.32 8.78
CA ARG A 84 3.87 3.43 9.46
C ARG A 84 4.69 2.14 9.33
N ASN A 85 4.01 0.99 9.49
CA ASN A 85 4.68 -0.31 9.36
C ASN A 85 5.17 -0.55 7.93
N LEU A 86 4.34 -0.19 6.94
CA LEU A 86 4.72 -0.28 5.53
C LEU A 86 5.87 0.70 5.19
N ALA A 87 5.85 1.91 5.74
CA ALA A 87 6.93 2.87 5.55
C ALA A 87 8.26 2.32 6.11
N LYS A 88 8.22 1.73 7.32
CA LYS A 88 9.41 1.09 7.90
C LYS A 88 9.92 -0.05 7.02
N PHE A 89 9.05 -0.93 6.55
CA PHE A 89 9.43 -2.01 5.64
C PHE A 89 10.11 -1.48 4.37
N ILE A 90 9.55 -0.45 3.76
CA ILE A 90 10.11 0.16 2.54
C ILE A 90 11.46 0.80 2.83
N ASP A 91 11.60 1.52 3.93
CA ASP A 91 12.85 2.14 4.34
C ASP A 91 13.95 1.09 4.59
N ASP A 92 13.64 0.07 5.41
CA ASP A 92 14.55 -1.06 5.68
C ASP A 92 14.94 -1.81 4.39
N PHE A 93 14.00 -1.99 3.45
CA PHE A 93 14.26 -2.63 2.17
C PHE A 93 15.20 -1.80 1.29
N LYS A 94 14.94 -0.50 1.20
CA LYS A 94 15.76 0.42 0.37
C LYS A 94 17.20 0.60 0.90
N HIS A 95 17.42 0.39 2.18
CA HIS A 95 18.78 0.31 2.72
C HIS A 95 19.56 -0.90 2.18
N LYS A 96 18.86 -2.01 1.89
CA LYS A 96 19.47 -3.24 1.34
C LYS A 96 19.52 -3.25 -0.18
N SER A 97 18.57 -2.60 -0.85
CA SER A 97 18.42 -2.58 -2.30
C SER A 97 18.01 -1.18 -2.79
N PRO A 98 18.93 -0.20 -2.78
CA PRO A 98 18.63 1.21 -3.07
C PRO A 98 18.10 1.42 -4.49
N GLU A 99 18.54 0.62 -5.46
CA GLU A 99 18.18 0.78 -6.89
C GLU A 99 16.83 0.15 -7.26
N THR A 100 16.29 -0.75 -6.43
CA THR A 100 15.02 -1.42 -6.74
C THR A 100 13.86 -0.43 -6.69
N LYS A 101 13.11 -0.33 -7.78
CA LYS A 101 11.93 0.53 -7.88
C LYS A 101 10.74 -0.08 -7.15
N ILE A 102 9.98 0.73 -6.42
CA ILE A 102 8.81 0.30 -5.67
C ILE A 102 7.57 1.04 -6.16
N ARG A 103 6.54 0.27 -6.56
CA ARG A 103 5.23 0.81 -6.91
C ARG A 103 4.21 0.39 -5.87
N LEU A 104 3.25 1.26 -5.59
CA LEU A 104 2.16 1.00 -4.65
C LEU A 104 0.82 1.02 -5.36
N ILE A 105 0.00 0.01 -5.11
CA ILE A 105 -1.39 -0.07 -5.59
C ILE A 105 -2.29 -0.13 -4.37
N GLY A 106 -3.18 0.85 -4.20
CA GLY A 106 -4.16 0.90 -3.12
C GLY A 106 -5.58 0.80 -3.63
N HIS A 107 -6.36 -0.10 -3.04
CA HIS A 107 -7.79 -0.21 -3.30
C HIS A 107 -8.59 0.30 -2.11
N SER A 108 -9.55 1.21 -2.34
CA SER A 108 -10.46 1.74 -1.32
C SER A 108 -9.68 2.24 -0.08
N LEU A 109 -9.90 1.69 1.11
CA LEU A 109 -9.21 2.04 2.35
C LEU A 109 -7.68 1.83 2.28
N GLY A 110 -7.19 0.96 1.40
CA GLY A 110 -5.75 0.80 1.14
C GLY A 110 -5.06 2.08 0.67
N THR A 111 -5.83 3.03 0.12
CA THR A 111 -5.30 4.36 -0.25
C THR A 111 -4.90 5.18 0.99
N HIS A 112 -5.59 5.05 2.12
CA HIS A 112 -5.17 5.65 3.39
C HIS A 112 -3.86 5.05 3.92
N VAL A 113 -3.66 3.73 3.76
CA VAL A 113 -2.38 3.10 4.10
C VAL A 113 -1.25 3.74 3.30
N ILE A 114 -1.42 3.87 1.97
CA ILE A 114 -0.42 4.50 1.10
C ILE A 114 -0.15 5.95 1.49
N MET A 115 -1.21 6.74 1.72
CA MET A 115 -1.07 8.14 2.14
C MET A 115 -0.27 8.26 3.44
N SER A 116 -0.56 7.41 4.42
CA SER A 116 0.19 7.36 5.68
C SER A 116 1.64 6.89 5.44
N THR A 117 1.86 5.92 4.56
CA THR A 117 3.19 5.45 4.19
C THR A 117 4.05 6.59 3.64
N ILE A 118 3.55 7.30 2.64
CA ILE A 118 4.25 8.43 2.01
C ILE A 118 4.55 9.53 3.03
N LYS A 119 3.57 9.90 3.87
CA LYS A 119 3.77 10.88 4.94
C LYS A 119 4.86 10.48 5.93
N ASN A 120 4.98 9.20 6.24
CA ASN A 120 6.02 8.71 7.14
C ASN A 120 7.39 8.65 6.46
N LEU A 121 7.48 8.21 5.21
CA LEU A 121 8.72 8.24 4.42
C LEU A 121 9.24 9.67 4.25
N ALA A 122 8.36 10.62 3.94
CA ALA A 122 8.71 12.02 3.72
C ALA A 122 9.24 12.76 4.97
N ARG A 123 9.16 12.17 6.17
CA ARG A 123 9.81 12.73 7.38
C ARG A 123 11.33 12.69 7.31
N ASN A 124 11.87 11.80 6.51
CA ASN A 124 13.29 11.73 6.23
C ASN A 124 13.56 12.20 4.81
N ALA A 125 14.26 13.31 4.65
CA ALA A 125 14.58 13.89 3.34
C ALA A 125 15.35 12.93 2.42
N LYS A 126 16.09 11.96 3.00
CA LYS A 126 16.79 10.91 2.24
C LYS A 126 15.83 9.97 1.50
N ASN A 127 14.56 9.92 1.91
CA ASN A 127 13.53 9.06 1.30
C ASN A 127 12.79 9.73 0.13
N LYS A 128 13.25 10.89 -0.32
CA LYS A 128 12.68 11.55 -1.49
C LYS A 128 12.87 10.67 -2.73
N GLY A 129 11.77 10.43 -3.48
CA GLY A 129 11.80 9.61 -4.70
C GLY A 129 11.92 8.10 -4.46
N ILE A 130 11.77 7.63 -3.21
CA ILE A 130 11.87 6.20 -2.86
C ILE A 130 10.73 5.35 -3.48
N ILE A 131 9.57 5.98 -3.73
CA ILE A 131 8.41 5.38 -4.41
C ILE A 131 8.38 5.87 -5.84
N GLU A 132 8.43 4.93 -6.79
CA GLU A 132 8.42 5.21 -8.23
C GLU A 132 7.05 5.70 -8.70
N ALA A 133 5.96 5.04 -8.27
CA ALA A 133 4.60 5.39 -8.65
C ALA A 133 3.57 4.87 -7.65
N VAL A 134 2.42 5.54 -7.64
CA VAL A 134 1.26 5.16 -6.80
C VAL A 134 0.01 5.12 -7.67
N TYR A 135 -0.79 4.07 -7.50
CA TYR A 135 -2.06 3.87 -8.20
C TYR A 135 -3.19 3.70 -7.20
N PHE A 136 -4.24 4.51 -7.34
CA PHE A 136 -5.43 4.47 -6.49
C PHE A 136 -6.63 3.92 -7.26
N PHE A 137 -7.21 2.84 -6.78
CA PHE A 137 -8.42 2.24 -7.32
C PHE A 137 -9.57 2.41 -6.33
N GLY A 138 -10.62 3.15 -6.73
CA GLY A 138 -11.74 3.47 -5.86
C GLY A 138 -11.28 4.12 -4.56
N GLY A 139 -10.41 5.13 -4.65
CA GLY A 139 -9.79 5.75 -3.49
C GLY A 139 -10.81 6.36 -2.52
N SER A 140 -10.59 6.16 -1.22
CA SER A 140 -11.41 6.73 -0.14
C SER A 140 -10.79 7.96 0.51
N ILE A 141 -9.78 8.55 -0.12
CA ILE A 141 -9.13 9.79 0.31
C ILE A 141 -9.85 11.02 -0.26
N PRO A 142 -9.79 12.19 0.41
CA PRO A 142 -10.30 13.43 -0.14
C PRO A 142 -9.67 13.77 -1.50
N SER A 143 -10.49 14.24 -2.45
CA SER A 143 -10.04 14.55 -3.82
C SER A 143 -8.92 15.59 -3.88
N ASN A 144 -8.87 16.49 -2.93
CA ASN A 144 -7.84 17.53 -2.82
C ASN A 144 -6.55 17.06 -2.13
N SER A 145 -6.46 15.79 -1.69
CA SER A 145 -5.28 15.28 -0.95
C SER A 145 -3.98 15.40 -1.75
N LEU A 146 -4.07 15.33 -3.08
CA LEU A 146 -2.94 15.44 -4.01
C LEU A 146 -2.84 16.81 -4.69
N ASN A 147 -3.60 17.82 -4.24
CA ASN A 147 -3.54 19.15 -4.81
C ASN A 147 -2.13 19.75 -4.61
N MET A 148 -1.53 20.24 -5.68
CA MET A 148 -0.15 20.77 -5.70
C MET A 148 0.07 21.92 -4.72
N LYS A 149 -0.95 22.74 -4.44
CA LYS A 149 -0.85 23.90 -3.54
C LYS A 149 -1.19 23.56 -2.10
N ASN A 150 -2.29 22.82 -1.88
CA ASN A 150 -2.92 22.64 -0.57
C ASN A 150 -3.07 21.16 -0.17
N GLY A 151 -2.63 20.23 -1.01
CA GLY A 151 -2.78 18.80 -0.75
C GLY A 151 -1.93 18.34 0.43
N SER A 152 -2.45 17.40 1.19
CA SER A 152 -1.77 16.87 2.39
C SER A 152 -0.46 16.13 2.09
N ILE A 153 -0.16 15.88 0.82
CA ILE A 153 1.05 15.17 0.36
C ILE A 153 1.93 16.04 -0.55
N SER A 154 1.36 16.89 -1.38
CA SER A 154 2.09 17.63 -2.44
C SER A 154 3.28 18.46 -1.96
N GLN A 155 3.31 18.82 -0.68
CA GLN A 155 4.43 19.57 -0.10
C GLN A 155 5.51 18.68 0.53
N LYS A 156 5.36 17.34 0.44
CA LYS A 156 6.18 16.37 1.18
C LYS A 156 6.82 15.29 0.30
N VAL A 157 6.59 15.34 -1.02
CA VAL A 157 7.12 14.36 -1.98
C VAL A 157 8.23 14.97 -2.84
#